data_6d1263d081e1a7e15ec362efdac41f6e
#
_entry.id   6d1263d081e1a7e15ec362efdac41f6e
#
_cell.length_a   1.000
_cell.length_b   1.000
_cell.length_c   1.000
_cell.angle_alpha   90.00
_cell.angle_beta   90.00
_cell.angle_gamma   90.00
#
_symmetry.space_group_name_H-M   'P 1'
#
loop_
_entity.id
_entity.type
_entity.pdbx_description
1 polymer ?
#
loop_
_entity_poly.entity_id
_entity_poly.type
_entity_poly.pdbx_seq_one_letter_code
_entity_poly.pdbx_strand_id
1 'polypeptide(L)'
;DLSGVHTRKECASPSNPAPRTPPCDHCGLFVPVGLVDAASERQFCCTGCRTAYAILHEHGLGQYYAFGEKRDAPVRPTGRRYEEFDHEAFRSLYVKPLRGGLCAVELYLEGVHCSSCVWLVERVPLLLTGVARADLDIRRARAHVEWDPVVVSLSAIAQQLDVLGYAPHPFRGVAAETMRRKEDRTMLMRIGIAGALAGNIMLLALALYSGWFTGMDIEYERYFRLVSLLLTTPA
;
A
#
# COMPACT_ATOMS: atom_id res chain seq x y z
N ASP A 1 52.95 25.15 -27.34
CA ASP A 1 52.03 24.19 -27.97
C ASP A 1 51.76 23.03 -27.02
N LEU A 2 50.71 23.19 -26.30
CA LEU A 2 50.20 22.19 -25.37
C LEU A 2 48.84 21.69 -25.88
N SER A 3 48.80 20.57 -26.56
CA SER A 3 47.58 19.86 -26.94
C SER A 3 47.69 18.40 -26.53
N GLY A 4 47.44 18.17 -25.26
CA GLY A 4 47.23 16.85 -24.70
C GLY A 4 45.74 16.48 -24.76
N VAL A 5 45.34 15.75 -25.82
CA VAL A 5 44.01 15.16 -25.93
C VAL A 5 43.98 13.94 -25.05
N HIS A 6 43.29 14.04 -23.88
CA HIS A 6 42.92 12.91 -23.07
C HIS A 6 41.75 12.17 -23.73
N THR A 7 42.04 11.10 -24.45
CA THR A 7 41.08 10.12 -24.89
C THR A 7 40.54 9.37 -23.65
N ARG A 8 39.29 9.65 -23.26
CA ARG A 8 38.54 8.80 -22.31
C ARG A 8 38.39 7.43 -22.92
N LYS A 9 39.06 6.46 -22.32
CA LYS A 9 38.75 5.05 -22.55
C LYS A 9 37.33 4.79 -22.02
N GLU A 10 36.35 4.67 -22.91
CA GLU A 10 35.07 4.08 -22.60
C GLU A 10 35.30 2.65 -22.16
N CYS A 11 34.96 2.37 -20.89
CA CYS A 11 34.82 0.99 -20.39
C CYS A 11 33.60 0.39 -21.09
N ALA A 12 33.83 -0.31 -22.18
CA ALA A 12 32.83 -1.19 -22.77
C ALA A 12 32.48 -2.27 -21.75
N SER A 13 31.27 -2.24 -21.22
CA SER A 13 30.70 -3.32 -20.43
C SER A 13 30.65 -4.58 -21.31
N PRO A 14 31.17 -5.72 -20.85
CA PRO A 14 31.06 -6.95 -21.61
C PRO A 14 29.58 -7.33 -21.75
N SER A 15 29.03 -7.19 -22.94
CA SER A 15 27.75 -7.74 -23.33
C SER A 15 27.86 -9.26 -23.49
N ASN A 16 27.98 -9.94 -22.35
CA ASN A 16 27.80 -11.39 -22.33
C ASN A 16 26.27 -11.62 -22.15
N PRO A 17 25.56 -12.20 -23.13
CA PRO A 17 24.16 -12.53 -22.93
C PRO A 17 24.09 -13.54 -21.78
N ALA A 18 23.55 -13.09 -20.64
CA ALA A 18 23.32 -13.96 -19.50
C ALA A 18 22.58 -15.23 -19.99
N PRO A 19 22.96 -16.42 -19.54
CA PRO A 19 22.31 -17.65 -19.93
C PRO A 19 20.81 -17.49 -19.66
N ARG A 20 19.97 -17.65 -20.70
CA ARG A 20 18.52 -17.53 -20.61
C ARG A 20 17.99 -18.71 -19.81
N THR A 21 17.95 -18.55 -18.50
CA THR A 21 17.33 -19.52 -17.60
C THR A 21 15.80 -19.41 -17.71
N PRO A 22 15.07 -20.52 -17.50
CA PRO A 22 13.61 -20.49 -17.56
C PRO A 22 13.01 -19.51 -16.52
N PRO A 23 11.84 -18.96 -16.79
CA PRO A 23 11.13 -18.14 -15.80
C PRO A 23 10.57 -19.01 -14.67
N CYS A 24 10.48 -18.45 -13.49
CA CYS A 24 9.84 -19.08 -12.33
C CYS A 24 8.32 -19.19 -12.55
N ASP A 25 7.77 -20.40 -12.39
CA ASP A 25 6.34 -20.67 -12.59
C ASP A 25 5.43 -19.89 -11.61
N HIS A 26 5.97 -19.41 -10.48
CA HIS A 26 5.19 -18.62 -9.53
C HIS A 26 5.31 -17.12 -9.74
N CYS A 27 6.53 -16.56 -9.76
CA CYS A 27 6.74 -15.11 -9.79
C CYS A 27 7.17 -14.56 -11.16
N GLY A 28 7.54 -15.42 -12.12
CA GLY A 28 7.95 -15.01 -13.46
C GLY A 28 9.40 -14.52 -13.59
N LEU A 29 10.14 -14.34 -12.50
CA LEU A 29 11.54 -13.96 -12.52
C LEU A 29 12.41 -15.12 -13.03
N PHE A 30 13.57 -14.82 -13.63
CA PHE A 30 14.49 -15.84 -14.09
C PHE A 30 15.02 -16.71 -12.92
N VAL A 31 15.00 -18.02 -13.13
CA VAL A 31 15.53 -18.98 -12.14
C VAL A 31 17.05 -18.90 -12.14
N PRO A 32 17.73 -18.76 -10.99
CA PRO A 32 19.18 -18.83 -10.92
C PRO A 32 19.73 -20.14 -11.51
N VAL A 33 20.83 -20.08 -12.23
CA VAL A 33 21.42 -21.24 -12.94
C VAL A 33 21.57 -22.45 -12.02
N GLY A 34 21.99 -22.27 -10.78
CA GLY A 34 22.17 -23.36 -9.80
C GLY A 34 20.86 -23.95 -9.23
N LEU A 35 19.70 -23.38 -9.55
CA LEU A 35 18.37 -23.83 -9.09
C LEU A 35 17.52 -24.39 -10.24
N VAL A 36 18.02 -24.37 -11.46
CA VAL A 36 17.33 -24.96 -12.61
C VAL A 36 17.36 -26.50 -12.48
N ASP A 37 16.18 -27.10 -12.42
CA ASP A 37 15.99 -28.53 -12.34
C ASP A 37 15.59 -29.09 -13.72
N ALA A 38 16.54 -29.68 -14.42
CA ALA A 38 16.30 -30.22 -15.77
C ALA A 38 15.29 -31.39 -15.79
N ALA A 39 15.07 -32.06 -14.66
CA ALA A 39 14.13 -33.18 -14.54
C ALA A 39 12.69 -32.72 -14.22
N SER A 40 12.48 -31.45 -13.84
CA SER A 40 11.19 -30.89 -13.47
C SER A 40 10.60 -30.05 -14.60
N GLU A 41 9.31 -30.28 -14.92
CA GLU A 41 8.57 -29.42 -15.83
C GLU A 41 8.36 -28.02 -15.25
N ARG A 42 8.38 -27.90 -13.92
CA ARG A 42 8.15 -26.64 -13.18
C ARG A 42 9.43 -26.10 -12.63
N GLN A 43 9.65 -24.81 -12.83
CA GLN A 43 10.88 -24.15 -12.42
C GLN A 43 10.61 -23.07 -11.38
N PHE A 44 11.41 -23.02 -10.32
CA PHE A 44 11.22 -22.06 -9.22
C PHE A 44 12.53 -21.36 -8.85
N CYS A 45 12.48 -20.04 -8.72
CA CYS A 45 13.65 -19.24 -8.36
C CYS A 45 14.07 -19.39 -6.89
N CYS A 46 13.22 -19.93 -6.03
CA CYS A 46 13.49 -20.17 -4.62
C CYS A 46 12.48 -21.18 -4.03
N THR A 47 12.78 -21.66 -2.82
CA THR A 47 11.89 -22.58 -2.08
C THR A 47 10.55 -21.93 -1.73
N GLY A 48 10.54 -20.61 -1.40
CA GLY A 48 9.30 -19.87 -1.10
C GLY A 48 8.33 -19.87 -2.29
N CYS A 49 8.83 -19.63 -3.52
CA CYS A 49 8.00 -19.69 -4.72
C CYS A 49 7.46 -21.08 -4.98
N ARG A 50 8.25 -22.13 -4.72
CA ARG A 50 7.81 -23.53 -4.82
C ARG A 50 6.68 -23.83 -3.83
N THR A 51 6.84 -23.43 -2.58
CA THR A 51 5.84 -23.65 -1.51
C THR A 51 4.56 -22.90 -1.81
N ALA A 52 4.63 -21.62 -2.16
CA ALA A 52 3.45 -20.82 -2.51
C ALA A 52 2.70 -21.42 -3.72
N TYR A 53 3.45 -21.88 -4.73
CA TYR A 53 2.85 -22.53 -5.90
C TYR A 53 2.11 -23.82 -5.51
N ALA A 54 2.72 -24.66 -4.67
CA ALA A 54 2.13 -25.91 -4.21
C ALA A 54 0.82 -25.64 -3.43
N ILE A 55 0.85 -24.73 -2.46
CA ILE A 55 -0.34 -24.32 -1.67
C ILE A 55 -1.48 -23.88 -2.58
N LEU A 56 -1.20 -23.03 -3.56
CA LEU A 56 -2.22 -22.51 -4.47
C LEU A 56 -2.84 -23.63 -5.32
N HIS A 57 -2.05 -24.57 -5.79
CA HIS A 57 -2.54 -25.70 -6.57
C HIS A 57 -3.32 -26.72 -5.74
N GLU A 58 -2.84 -27.07 -4.55
CA GLU A 58 -3.49 -27.99 -3.63
C GLU A 58 -4.89 -27.51 -3.22
N HIS A 59 -5.05 -26.18 -3.08
CA HIS A 59 -6.34 -25.58 -2.72
C HIS A 59 -7.19 -25.12 -3.92
N GLY A 60 -6.82 -25.49 -5.15
CA GLY A 60 -7.57 -25.17 -6.36
C GLY A 60 -7.55 -23.66 -6.74
N LEU A 61 -6.60 -22.92 -6.22
CA LEU A 61 -6.45 -21.47 -6.45
C LEU A 61 -5.59 -21.14 -7.69
N GLY A 62 -5.50 -22.05 -8.66
CA GLY A 62 -4.73 -21.87 -9.89
C GLY A 62 -5.13 -20.65 -10.72
N GLN A 63 -6.34 -20.11 -10.54
CA GLN A 63 -6.80 -18.86 -11.13
C GLN A 63 -5.90 -17.67 -10.79
N TYR A 64 -5.14 -17.71 -9.70
CA TYR A 64 -4.14 -16.71 -9.36
C TYR A 64 -3.21 -16.38 -10.53
N TYR A 65 -2.81 -17.40 -11.30
CA TYR A 65 -1.91 -17.24 -12.45
C TYR A 65 -2.61 -16.71 -13.71
N ALA A 66 -3.94 -16.78 -13.76
CA ALA A 66 -4.74 -16.27 -14.89
C ALA A 66 -4.87 -14.74 -14.90
N PHE A 67 -4.65 -14.06 -13.77
CA PHE A 67 -4.72 -12.59 -13.70
C PHE A 67 -3.57 -11.88 -14.46
N GLY A 68 -2.57 -12.62 -14.93
CA GLY A 68 -1.49 -12.09 -15.77
C GLY A 68 -0.51 -11.14 -15.07
N GLU A 69 -0.85 -10.63 -13.89
CA GLU A 69 0.02 -9.82 -13.06
C GLU A 69 0.98 -10.72 -12.29
N LYS A 70 2.20 -10.81 -12.78
CA LYS A 70 3.25 -11.56 -12.08
C LYS A 70 3.90 -10.69 -11.02
N ARG A 71 4.32 -11.32 -9.93
CA ARG A 71 5.10 -10.63 -8.91
C ARG A 71 6.44 -10.17 -9.47
N ASP A 72 6.83 -8.93 -9.19
CA ASP A 72 8.15 -8.41 -9.57
C ASP A 72 9.26 -8.89 -8.62
N ALA A 73 8.92 -9.65 -7.59
CA ALA A 73 9.86 -10.17 -6.60
C ALA A 73 9.54 -11.61 -6.19
N PRO A 74 10.57 -12.41 -5.85
CA PRO A 74 10.37 -13.77 -5.36
C PRO A 74 9.67 -13.77 -4.01
N VAL A 75 8.90 -14.81 -3.72
CA VAL A 75 8.33 -15.05 -2.40
C VAL A 75 9.48 -15.33 -1.43
N ARG A 76 9.64 -14.47 -0.43
CA ARG A 76 10.66 -14.63 0.61
C ARG A 76 9.97 -14.67 1.97
N PRO A 77 9.53 -15.85 2.43
CA PRO A 77 9.04 -16.00 3.78
C PRO A 77 10.11 -15.55 4.78
N THR A 78 9.72 -14.80 5.78
CA THR A 78 10.67 -14.35 6.80
C THR A 78 11.11 -15.48 7.72
N GLY A 79 10.32 -16.57 7.77
CA GLY A 79 10.53 -17.69 8.66
C GLY A 79 10.22 -17.39 10.13
N ARG A 80 9.61 -16.25 10.41
CA ARG A 80 9.18 -15.87 11.77
C ARG A 80 8.02 -16.74 12.21
N ARG A 81 7.98 -17.04 13.50
CA ARG A 81 6.88 -17.81 14.09
C ARG A 81 5.71 -16.96 14.56
N TYR A 82 5.90 -15.64 14.67
CA TYR A 82 4.85 -14.68 15.09
C TYR A 82 4.17 -15.02 16.42
N GLU A 83 4.87 -15.75 17.30
CA GLU A 83 4.35 -16.16 18.62
C GLU A 83 3.94 -14.96 19.47
N GLU A 84 4.58 -13.81 19.26
CA GLU A 84 4.26 -12.54 19.90
C GLU A 84 2.83 -12.07 19.63
N PHE A 85 2.20 -12.51 18.53
CA PHE A 85 0.83 -12.12 18.17
C PHE A 85 -0.22 -12.82 19.05
N ASP A 86 0.12 -13.95 19.66
CA ASP A 86 -0.77 -14.68 20.54
C ASP A 86 -0.67 -14.22 22.02
N HIS A 87 0.36 -13.39 22.36
CA HIS A 87 0.49 -12.84 23.71
C HIS A 87 -0.69 -11.93 24.05
N GLU A 88 -1.15 -12.01 25.29
CA GLU A 88 -2.29 -11.24 25.77
C GLU A 88 -2.05 -9.71 25.66
N ALA A 89 -0.83 -9.26 25.88
CA ALA A 89 -0.45 -7.85 25.69
C ALA A 89 -0.63 -7.39 24.23
N PHE A 90 -0.33 -8.25 23.26
CA PHE A 90 -0.54 -7.96 21.87
C PHE A 90 -2.05 -7.98 21.55
N ARG A 91 -2.74 -9.02 21.98
CA ARG A 91 -4.18 -9.19 21.74
C ARG A 91 -4.99 -8.02 22.30
N SER A 92 -4.69 -7.56 23.49
CA SER A 92 -5.38 -6.42 24.11
C SER A 92 -5.23 -5.11 23.33
N LEU A 93 -4.10 -4.94 22.60
CA LEU A 93 -3.80 -3.72 21.83
C LEU A 93 -4.34 -3.75 20.40
N TYR A 94 -4.35 -4.93 19.76
CA TYR A 94 -4.58 -5.05 18.31
C TYR A 94 -5.81 -5.86 17.93
N VAL A 95 -6.28 -6.76 18.80
CA VAL A 95 -7.41 -7.64 18.52
C VAL A 95 -8.70 -7.06 19.08
N LYS A 96 -9.72 -7.01 18.23
CA LYS A 96 -11.06 -6.56 18.61
C LYS A 96 -11.99 -7.76 18.69
N PRO A 97 -12.65 -8.01 19.82
CA PRO A 97 -13.67 -9.05 19.90
C PRO A 97 -14.91 -8.64 19.07
N LEU A 98 -15.43 -9.58 18.32
CA LEU A 98 -16.66 -9.45 17.55
C LEU A 98 -17.81 -10.25 18.18
N ARG A 99 -19.02 -10.03 17.67
CA ARG A 99 -20.18 -10.84 18.06
C ARG A 99 -20.00 -12.29 17.57
N GLY A 100 -20.50 -13.25 18.32
CA GLY A 100 -20.42 -14.67 17.96
C GLY A 100 -19.10 -15.36 18.30
N GLY A 101 -18.26 -14.77 19.16
CA GLY A 101 -16.98 -15.35 19.59
C GLY A 101 -15.82 -15.16 18.62
N LEU A 102 -16.05 -14.51 17.50
CA LEU A 102 -15.00 -14.16 16.55
C LEU A 102 -14.11 -13.02 17.07
N CYS A 103 -12.91 -12.96 16.54
CA CYS A 103 -11.98 -11.86 16.74
C CYS A 103 -11.63 -11.20 15.40
N ALA A 104 -11.27 -9.93 15.43
CA ALA A 104 -10.78 -9.20 14.28
C ALA A 104 -9.44 -8.51 14.56
N VAL A 105 -8.59 -8.44 13.55
CA VAL A 105 -7.31 -7.72 13.60
C VAL A 105 -7.07 -6.95 12.30
N GLU A 106 -6.37 -5.85 12.39
CA GLU A 106 -5.83 -5.14 11.22
C GLU A 106 -4.30 -5.31 11.20
N LEU A 107 -3.79 -5.84 10.09
CA LEU A 107 -2.37 -6.07 9.86
C LEU A 107 -1.92 -5.26 8.64
N TYR A 108 -0.75 -4.65 8.73
CA TYR A 108 -0.05 -4.14 7.57
C TYR A 108 0.67 -5.30 6.88
N LEU A 109 0.48 -5.48 5.59
CA LEU A 109 1.13 -6.52 4.81
C LEU A 109 2.22 -5.93 3.92
N GLU A 110 3.45 -6.38 4.12
CA GLU A 110 4.56 -6.03 3.24
C GLU A 110 4.47 -6.82 1.93
N GLY A 111 4.87 -6.20 0.81
CA GLY A 111 4.89 -6.87 -0.49
C GLY A 111 3.57 -6.88 -1.26
N VAL A 112 2.58 -6.08 -0.84
CA VAL A 112 1.31 -5.91 -1.55
C VAL A 112 1.43 -4.81 -2.59
N HIS A 113 1.17 -5.13 -3.88
CA HIS A 113 1.26 -4.14 -4.97
C HIS A 113 0.36 -4.41 -6.19
N CYS A 114 -0.38 -5.52 -6.23
CA CYS A 114 -1.18 -5.88 -7.40
C CYS A 114 -2.56 -6.44 -7.02
N SER A 115 -3.45 -6.51 -7.97
CA SER A 115 -4.81 -7.05 -7.78
C SER A 115 -4.80 -8.54 -7.41
N SER A 116 -3.82 -9.31 -7.92
CA SER A 116 -3.61 -10.72 -7.56
C SER A 116 -3.30 -10.88 -6.07
N CYS A 117 -2.63 -9.90 -5.45
CA CYS A 117 -2.36 -9.90 -4.02
C CYS A 117 -3.67 -9.79 -3.22
N VAL A 118 -4.58 -8.90 -3.66
CA VAL A 118 -5.91 -8.75 -3.05
C VAL A 118 -6.67 -10.07 -3.12
N TRP A 119 -6.78 -10.61 -4.33
CA TRP A 119 -7.49 -11.85 -4.56
C TRP A 119 -6.95 -13.00 -3.70
N LEU A 120 -5.63 -13.11 -3.55
CA LEU A 120 -5.01 -14.17 -2.77
C LEU A 120 -5.24 -14.03 -1.26
N VAL A 121 -5.12 -12.81 -0.72
CA VAL A 121 -5.36 -12.56 0.70
C VAL A 121 -6.83 -12.83 1.06
N GLU A 122 -7.77 -12.44 0.19
CA GLU A 122 -9.20 -12.70 0.38
C GLU A 122 -9.57 -14.20 0.33
N ARG A 123 -8.65 -15.05 -0.17
CA ARG A 123 -8.80 -16.52 -0.19
C ARG A 123 -8.16 -17.22 1.01
N VAL A 124 -7.53 -16.50 1.93
CA VAL A 124 -6.98 -17.09 3.17
C VAL A 124 -8.00 -17.94 3.95
N PRO A 125 -9.32 -17.58 4.01
CA PRO A 125 -10.32 -18.44 4.61
C PRO A 125 -10.43 -19.85 4.00
N LEU A 126 -10.08 -20.02 2.73
CA LEU A 126 -10.04 -21.33 2.06
C LEU A 126 -8.77 -22.12 2.37
N LEU A 127 -7.70 -21.42 2.71
CA LEU A 127 -6.39 -22.01 3.02
C LEU A 127 -6.26 -22.42 4.48
N LEU A 128 -6.98 -21.75 5.37
CA LEU A 128 -6.82 -21.90 6.81
C LEU A 128 -8.18 -21.95 7.51
N THR A 129 -8.53 -23.15 7.97
CA THR A 129 -9.79 -23.36 8.74
C THR A 129 -9.78 -22.51 10.00
N GLY A 130 -10.90 -21.86 10.28
CA GLY A 130 -11.05 -20.96 11.44
C GLY A 130 -10.94 -19.49 11.07
N VAL A 131 -10.45 -19.13 9.88
CA VAL A 131 -10.55 -17.78 9.34
C VAL A 131 -11.93 -17.62 8.70
N ALA A 132 -12.71 -16.66 9.19
CA ALA A 132 -14.05 -16.40 8.68
C ALA A 132 -14.03 -15.44 7.49
N ARG A 133 -13.15 -14.43 7.54
CA ARG A 133 -13.03 -13.38 6.51
C ARG A 133 -11.63 -12.79 6.47
N ALA A 134 -11.20 -12.45 5.27
CA ALA A 134 -9.98 -11.65 5.06
C ALA A 134 -10.24 -10.67 3.92
N ASP A 135 -10.03 -9.38 4.16
CA ASP A 135 -10.16 -8.31 3.16
C ASP A 135 -8.85 -7.53 3.09
N LEU A 136 -8.45 -7.10 1.90
CA LEU A 136 -7.22 -6.34 1.70
C LEU A 136 -7.47 -4.98 1.03
N ASP A 137 -7.15 -3.90 1.74
CA ASP A 137 -7.02 -2.57 1.14
C ASP A 137 -5.61 -2.43 0.54
N ILE A 138 -5.52 -2.56 -0.79
CA ILE A 138 -4.25 -2.47 -1.53
C ILE A 138 -3.59 -1.10 -1.39
N ARG A 139 -4.38 -0.02 -1.33
CA ARG A 139 -3.86 1.36 -1.27
C ARG A 139 -3.14 1.65 0.05
N ARG A 140 -3.55 0.95 1.11
CA ARG A 140 -3.00 1.08 2.45
C ARG A 140 -2.13 -0.11 2.84
N ALA A 141 -2.06 -1.14 1.98
CA ALA A 141 -1.46 -2.43 2.28
C ALA A 141 -1.94 -3.02 3.61
N ARG A 142 -3.26 -2.89 3.88
CA ARG A 142 -3.87 -3.26 5.14
C ARG A 142 -4.84 -4.41 4.95
N ALA A 143 -4.59 -5.52 5.65
CA ALA A 143 -5.50 -6.64 5.74
C ALA A 143 -6.36 -6.54 7.00
N HIS A 144 -7.66 -6.71 6.83
CA HIS A 144 -8.62 -6.93 7.91
C HIS A 144 -8.95 -8.42 7.95
N VAL A 145 -8.68 -9.08 9.07
CA VAL A 145 -8.89 -10.51 9.22
C VAL A 145 -9.81 -10.78 10.39
N GLU A 146 -10.88 -11.58 10.14
CA GLU A 146 -11.80 -12.06 11.14
C GLU A 146 -11.63 -13.58 11.29
N TRP A 147 -11.50 -14.07 12.52
CA TRP A 147 -11.27 -15.49 12.76
C TRP A 147 -11.87 -15.97 14.09
N ASP A 148 -12.01 -17.29 14.21
CA ASP A 148 -12.36 -17.95 15.46
C ASP A 148 -11.08 -18.29 16.24
N PRO A 149 -10.83 -17.63 17.40
CA PRO A 149 -9.62 -17.85 18.18
C PRO A 149 -9.58 -19.24 18.88
N VAL A 150 -10.70 -19.97 18.88
CA VAL A 150 -10.73 -21.35 19.40
C VAL A 150 -10.20 -22.34 18.37
N VAL A 151 -10.38 -22.04 17.07
CA VAL A 151 -10.00 -22.93 15.97
C VAL A 151 -8.57 -22.65 15.48
N VAL A 152 -8.19 -21.38 15.37
CA VAL A 152 -6.88 -20.99 14.83
C VAL A 152 -6.29 -19.83 15.60
N SER A 153 -4.96 -19.89 15.85
CA SER A 153 -4.21 -18.81 16.49
C SER A 153 -3.88 -17.69 15.51
N LEU A 154 -3.69 -16.47 16.03
CA LEU A 154 -3.30 -15.33 15.20
C LEU A 154 -1.88 -15.53 14.62
N SER A 155 -0.99 -16.19 15.36
CA SER A 155 0.36 -16.55 14.88
C SER A 155 0.29 -17.47 13.65
N ALA A 156 -0.62 -18.44 13.64
CA ALA A 156 -0.80 -19.35 12.48
C ALA A 156 -1.29 -18.59 11.24
N ILE A 157 -2.23 -17.64 11.42
CA ILE A 157 -2.70 -16.76 10.33
C ILE A 157 -1.54 -15.91 9.80
N ALA A 158 -0.74 -15.35 10.69
CA ALA A 158 0.43 -14.54 10.33
C ALA A 158 1.48 -15.36 9.56
N GLN A 159 1.76 -16.58 10.00
CA GLN A 159 2.67 -17.51 9.30
C GLN A 159 2.16 -17.87 7.91
N GLN A 160 0.85 -18.14 7.77
CA GLN A 160 0.25 -18.43 6.47
C GLN A 160 0.41 -17.26 5.49
N LEU A 161 0.18 -16.03 5.94
CA LEU A 161 0.40 -14.83 5.14
C LEU A 161 1.87 -14.67 4.75
N ASP A 162 2.80 -14.91 5.68
CA ASP A 162 4.24 -14.84 5.44
C ASP A 162 4.71 -15.87 4.42
N VAL A 163 4.23 -17.11 4.51
CA VAL A 163 4.55 -18.18 3.53
C VAL A 163 4.05 -17.80 2.13
N LEU A 164 2.93 -17.12 2.01
CA LEU A 164 2.44 -16.56 0.74
C LEU A 164 3.24 -15.35 0.28
N GLY A 165 4.18 -14.86 1.10
CA GLY A 165 5.09 -13.75 0.82
C GLY A 165 4.55 -12.39 1.18
N TYR A 166 3.63 -12.32 2.13
CA TYR A 166 3.07 -11.09 2.69
C TYR A 166 3.41 -11.04 4.17
N ALA A 167 4.59 -10.53 4.52
CA ALA A 167 5.01 -10.45 5.93
C ALA A 167 4.06 -9.52 6.71
N PRO A 168 3.32 -10.03 7.71
CA PRO A 168 2.38 -9.23 8.46
C PRO A 168 3.07 -8.47 9.59
N HIS A 169 2.68 -7.21 9.74
CA HIS A 169 3.12 -6.33 10.82
C HIS A 169 1.93 -5.79 11.58
N PRO A 170 2.04 -5.60 12.91
CA PRO A 170 0.96 -5.02 13.69
C PRO A 170 0.68 -3.58 13.23
N PHE A 171 -0.59 -3.28 12.98
CA PHE A 171 -1.01 -1.95 12.59
C PHE A 171 -1.56 -1.17 13.80
N ARG A 172 -0.82 -0.15 14.25
CA ARG A 172 -1.24 0.76 15.33
C ARG A 172 -2.26 1.81 14.86
N GLY A 173 -3.17 1.42 13.96
CA GLY A 173 -3.96 2.33 13.14
C GLY A 173 -5.01 3.17 13.83
N VAL A 174 -5.53 2.79 15.00
CA VAL A 174 -6.68 3.54 15.57
C VAL A 174 -6.24 4.90 16.10
N ALA A 175 -5.10 5.01 16.76
CA ALA A 175 -4.58 6.28 17.27
C ALA A 175 -3.99 7.17 16.14
N ALA A 176 -3.23 6.57 15.21
CA ALA A 176 -2.63 7.29 14.09
C ALA A 176 -3.68 7.74 13.06
N GLU A 177 -4.73 6.94 12.84
CA GLU A 177 -5.80 7.29 11.89
C GLU A 177 -6.73 8.37 12.45
N THR A 178 -7.01 8.36 13.74
CA THR A 178 -7.76 9.45 14.39
C THR A 178 -6.97 10.76 14.40
N MET A 179 -5.65 10.72 14.56
CA MET A 179 -4.77 11.89 14.40
C MET A 179 -4.75 12.37 12.94
N ARG A 180 -4.54 11.48 11.97
CA ARG A 180 -4.56 11.84 10.54
C ARG A 180 -5.91 12.41 10.11
N ARG A 181 -7.03 11.81 10.52
CA ARG A 181 -8.37 12.36 10.23
C ARG A 181 -8.59 13.73 10.85
N LYS A 182 -8.04 14.00 12.04
CA LYS A 182 -8.06 15.33 12.64
C LYS A 182 -7.20 16.32 11.86
N GLU A 183 -6.01 15.91 11.43
CA GLU A 183 -5.11 16.73 10.61
C GLU A 183 -5.72 17.02 9.25
N ASP A 184 -6.25 16.02 8.56
CA ASP A 184 -6.94 16.16 7.27
C ASP A 184 -8.14 17.08 7.38
N ARG A 185 -8.96 16.95 8.44
CA ARG A 185 -10.10 17.83 8.69
C ARG A 185 -9.68 19.26 8.95
N THR A 186 -8.58 19.46 9.69
CA THR A 186 -8.03 20.79 9.96
C THR A 186 -7.49 21.41 8.69
N MET A 187 -6.83 20.62 7.83
CA MET A 187 -6.30 21.06 6.54
C MET A 187 -7.44 21.42 5.57
N LEU A 188 -8.48 20.59 5.49
CA LEU A 188 -9.68 20.88 4.70
C LEU A 188 -10.41 22.14 5.19
N MET A 189 -10.49 22.35 6.51
CA MET A 189 -11.05 23.58 7.07
C MET A 189 -10.23 24.81 6.67
N ARG A 190 -8.89 24.74 6.75
CA ARG A 190 -8.00 25.84 6.34
C ARG A 190 -8.17 26.16 4.86
N ILE A 191 -8.20 25.13 4.01
CA ILE A 191 -8.42 25.30 2.56
C ILE A 191 -9.79 25.89 2.29
N GLY A 192 -10.84 25.44 3.00
CA GLY A 192 -12.19 25.96 2.86
C GLY A 192 -12.30 27.43 3.26
N ILE A 193 -11.68 27.83 4.37
CA ILE A 193 -11.65 29.23 4.85
C ILE A 193 -10.86 30.10 3.85
N ALA A 194 -9.67 29.65 3.43
CA ALA A 194 -8.86 30.38 2.45
C ALA A 194 -9.60 30.55 1.11
N GLY A 195 -10.27 29.50 0.63
CA GLY A 195 -11.08 29.54 -0.58
C GLY A 195 -12.28 30.50 -0.47
N ALA A 196 -12.98 30.50 0.66
CA ALA A 196 -14.08 31.43 0.91
C ALA A 196 -13.59 32.89 0.96
N LEU A 197 -12.48 33.16 1.63
CA LEU A 197 -11.86 34.49 1.67
C LEU A 197 -11.41 34.96 0.29
N ALA A 198 -10.73 34.10 -0.46
CA ALA A 198 -10.29 34.40 -1.82
C ALA A 198 -11.49 34.68 -2.76
N GLY A 199 -12.56 33.87 -2.65
CA GLY A 199 -13.80 34.10 -3.41
C GLY A 199 -14.45 35.44 -3.10
N ASN A 200 -14.52 35.82 -1.83
CA ASN A 200 -15.06 37.13 -1.42
C ASN A 200 -14.20 38.30 -1.92
N ILE A 201 -12.87 38.17 -1.84
CA ILE A 201 -11.94 39.19 -2.36
C ILE A 201 -12.10 39.33 -3.88
N MET A 202 -12.28 38.22 -4.58
CA MET A 202 -12.46 38.20 -6.03
C MET A 202 -13.79 38.88 -6.43
N LEU A 203 -14.89 38.64 -5.69
CA LEU A 203 -16.17 39.32 -5.89
C LEU A 203 -16.09 40.84 -5.61
N LEU A 204 -15.39 41.22 -4.55
CA LEU A 204 -15.15 42.64 -4.24
C LEU A 204 -14.29 43.33 -5.31
N ALA A 205 -13.26 42.67 -5.80
CA ALA A 205 -12.43 43.16 -6.89
C ALA A 205 -13.23 43.31 -8.18
N LEU A 206 -14.15 42.38 -8.48
CA LEU A 206 -15.03 42.45 -9.65
C LEU A 206 -16.01 43.59 -9.54
N ALA A 207 -16.58 43.84 -8.33
CA ALA A 207 -17.46 44.99 -8.05
C ALA A 207 -16.73 46.32 -8.21
N LEU A 208 -15.50 46.44 -7.70
CA LEU A 208 -14.66 47.65 -7.88
C LEU A 208 -14.32 47.88 -9.36
N TYR A 209 -14.02 46.80 -10.12
CA TYR A 209 -13.69 46.89 -11.54
C TYR A 209 -14.90 47.32 -12.38
N SER A 210 -16.08 46.78 -12.06
CA SER A 210 -17.34 47.21 -12.72
C SER A 210 -17.75 48.66 -12.35
N GLY A 211 -17.51 49.07 -11.11
CA GLY A 211 -17.76 50.43 -10.63
C GLY A 211 -16.88 51.48 -11.32
N TRP A 212 -15.66 51.13 -11.76
CA TRP A 212 -14.80 52.01 -12.57
C TRP A 212 -15.45 52.38 -13.91
N PHE A 213 -16.23 51.49 -14.51
CA PHE A 213 -16.90 51.74 -15.79
C PHE A 213 -18.24 52.49 -15.62
N THR A 214 -18.86 52.41 -14.44
CA THR A 214 -20.21 52.97 -14.20
C THR A 214 -20.22 54.25 -13.34
N GLY A 215 -19.04 54.74 -12.85
CA GLY A 215 -18.91 55.95 -12.09
C GLY A 215 -19.42 55.81 -10.65
N MET A 216 -18.78 54.96 -9.84
CA MET A 216 -19.12 54.74 -8.44
C MET A 216 -18.64 55.93 -7.56
N ASP A 217 -19.46 56.32 -6.59
CA ASP A 217 -19.11 57.38 -5.63
C ASP A 217 -17.84 57.00 -4.82
N ILE A 218 -17.00 57.98 -4.56
CA ILE A 218 -15.70 57.85 -3.87
C ILE A 218 -15.83 57.23 -2.47
N GLU A 219 -16.95 57.38 -1.82
CA GLU A 219 -17.27 56.81 -0.50
C GLU A 219 -17.37 55.29 -0.51
N TYR A 220 -18.01 54.71 -1.52
CA TYR A 220 -18.14 53.27 -1.71
C TYR A 220 -16.77 52.61 -2.12
N GLU A 221 -15.98 53.32 -2.90
CA GLU A 221 -14.64 52.84 -3.26
C GLU A 221 -13.72 52.70 -2.05
N ARG A 222 -13.76 53.66 -1.13
CA ARG A 222 -13.00 53.64 0.14
C ARG A 222 -13.48 52.47 1.04
N TYR A 223 -14.77 52.28 1.15
CA TYR A 223 -15.36 51.21 1.94
C TYR A 223 -14.93 49.82 1.42
N PHE A 224 -15.05 49.55 0.13
CA PHE A 224 -14.66 48.29 -0.47
C PHE A 224 -13.13 48.02 -0.37
N ARG A 225 -12.30 49.03 -0.48
CA ARG A 225 -10.85 48.89 -0.26
C ARG A 225 -10.54 48.53 1.19
N LEU A 226 -11.20 49.13 2.16
CA LEU A 226 -11.00 48.85 3.58
C LEU A 226 -11.45 47.46 3.96
N VAL A 227 -12.60 47.02 3.47
CA VAL A 227 -13.11 45.64 3.66
C VAL A 227 -12.19 44.61 3.00
N SER A 228 -11.68 44.91 1.80
CA SER A 228 -10.73 44.03 1.10
C SER A 228 -9.42 43.88 1.89
N LEU A 229 -8.90 44.96 2.46
CA LEU A 229 -7.68 44.97 3.28
C LEU A 229 -7.89 44.21 4.60
N LEU A 230 -9.06 44.30 5.20
CA LEU A 230 -9.43 43.57 6.44
C LEU A 230 -9.58 42.08 6.20
N LEU A 231 -10.06 41.64 5.01
CA LEU A 231 -10.22 40.24 4.62
C LEU A 231 -8.88 39.62 4.21
N THR A 232 -7.90 40.38 3.74
CA THR A 232 -6.57 39.86 3.33
C THR A 232 -5.59 39.71 4.50
N THR A 233 -5.84 40.41 5.64
CA THR A 233 -4.91 40.38 6.79
C THR A 233 -4.85 39.03 7.52
N PRO A 234 -5.92 38.20 7.63
CA PRO A 234 -5.87 36.90 8.29
C PRO A 234 -5.53 35.72 7.34
N ALA A 235 -5.29 35.96 6.07
CA ALA A 235 -4.96 34.92 5.09
C ALA A 235 -3.44 34.75 4.93
#